data_eb896e7ef1ce08009a838e77daf35870
#
_entry.id   eb896e7ef1ce08009a838e77daf35870
#
_cell.length_a   1.000
_cell.length_b   1.000
_cell.length_c   1.000
_cell.angle_alpha   90.00
_cell.angle_beta   90.00
_cell.angle_gamma   90.00
#
_symmetry.space_group_name_H-M   'P 1'
#
loop_
_entity.id
_entity.type
_entity.pdbx_description
1 polymer ?
#
loop_
_entity_poly.entity_id
_entity_poly.type
_entity_poly.pdbx_seq_one_letter_code
_entity_poly.pdbx_strand_id
1 'polypeptide(L)'
;KRDFKLCRYTVFAEDNSFSYFTFREYLSYVFSAYRKERPDLSDLIRGFHFEEYTDILLKDLSTGNRKKAFLITAFALKPQLLFLDEPVNGLDFQSTEYLYQQISRYKEHGTILFSSHILESITLTSDRVFVLEHGKVRQTFERGQISAADIREALHYENDM
;
A
#
# COMPACT_ATOMS: atom_id res chain seq x y z
N LYS A 1 -3.67 -19.47 -14.98
CA LYS A 1 -3.92 -19.30 -13.51
C LYS A 1 -2.63 -18.99 -12.73
N ARG A 2 -1.47 -19.56 -13.10
CA ARG A 2 -0.19 -19.36 -12.41
C ARG A 2 0.37 -17.96 -12.66
N ASP A 3 0.28 -17.46 -13.88
CA ASP A 3 0.76 -16.14 -14.29
C ASP A 3 0.01 -15.00 -13.61
N PHE A 4 -1.31 -15.17 -13.39
CA PHE A 4 -2.10 -14.17 -12.68
C PHE A 4 -1.67 -13.96 -11.22
N LYS A 5 -1.13 -14.99 -10.55
CA LYS A 5 -0.60 -14.86 -9.19
C LYS A 5 0.68 -14.05 -9.15
N LEU A 6 1.51 -14.13 -10.19
CA LEU A 6 2.79 -13.43 -10.28
C LEU A 6 2.66 -11.96 -10.69
N CYS A 7 1.51 -11.56 -11.25
CA CYS A 7 1.29 -10.16 -11.66
C CYS A 7 0.69 -9.29 -10.55
N ARG A 8 0.31 -9.85 -9.41
CA ARG A 8 -0.33 -9.13 -8.30
C ARG A 8 0.39 -9.35 -6.98
N TYR A 9 0.29 -8.36 -6.10
CA TYR A 9 0.78 -8.43 -4.72
C TYR A 9 -0.18 -7.68 -3.81
N THR A 10 -0.29 -8.10 -2.54
CA THR A 10 -1.19 -7.47 -1.56
C THR A 10 -0.42 -7.15 -0.29
N VAL A 11 -0.57 -5.94 0.20
CA VAL A 11 -0.17 -5.53 1.55
C VAL A 11 -1.45 -5.37 2.37
N PHE A 12 -1.62 -6.20 3.38
CA PHE A 12 -2.79 -6.16 4.26
C PHE A 12 -2.63 -5.09 5.35
N ALA A 13 -3.75 -4.61 5.89
CA ALA A 13 -3.77 -3.67 7.01
C ALA A 13 -2.99 -4.24 8.21
N GLU A 14 -3.23 -5.52 8.51
CA GLU A 14 -2.50 -6.29 9.50
C GLU A 14 -2.04 -7.61 8.88
N ASP A 15 -0.75 -7.91 8.98
CA ASP A 15 -0.16 -9.16 8.53
C ASP A 15 0.86 -9.67 9.54
N ASN A 16 0.62 -10.86 10.05
CA ASN A 16 1.51 -11.57 10.98
C ASN A 16 2.09 -12.86 10.38
N SER A 17 1.91 -13.08 9.07
CA SER A 17 2.23 -14.36 8.41
C SER A 17 3.71 -14.72 8.46
N PHE A 18 4.60 -13.74 8.52
CA PHE A 18 6.05 -13.90 8.49
C PHE A 18 6.74 -13.41 9.75
N SER A 19 6.07 -13.52 10.89
CA SER A 19 6.48 -12.95 12.17
C SER A 19 7.93 -13.31 12.60
N TYR A 20 8.41 -14.49 12.27
CA TYR A 20 9.75 -14.99 12.64
C TYR A 20 10.82 -14.82 11.55
N PHE A 21 10.50 -14.04 10.51
CA PHE A 21 11.48 -13.64 9.52
C PHE A 21 12.02 -12.25 9.85
N THR A 22 13.29 -12.01 9.55
CA THR A 22 13.80 -10.64 9.36
C THR A 22 13.26 -10.07 8.05
N PHE A 23 13.35 -8.74 7.89
CA PHE A 23 12.97 -8.14 6.61
C PHE A 23 13.78 -8.72 5.43
N ARG A 24 15.08 -8.96 5.62
CA ARG A 24 15.96 -9.53 4.57
C ARG A 24 15.53 -10.94 4.16
N GLU A 25 15.15 -11.77 5.11
CA GLU A 25 14.67 -13.14 4.85
C GLU A 25 13.31 -13.11 4.15
N TYR A 26 12.39 -12.27 4.65
CA TYR A 26 11.08 -12.07 4.03
C TYR A 26 11.20 -11.61 2.57
N LEU A 27 12.03 -10.58 2.32
CA LEU A 27 12.31 -10.08 0.99
C LEU A 27 12.85 -11.19 0.07
N SER A 28 13.84 -11.97 0.56
CA SER A 28 14.42 -13.09 -0.19
C SER A 28 13.38 -14.13 -0.55
N TYR A 29 12.50 -14.47 0.40
CA TYR A 29 11.40 -15.40 0.18
C TYR A 29 10.44 -14.90 -0.90
N VAL A 30 9.99 -13.64 -0.79
CA VAL A 30 9.03 -13.05 -1.73
C VAL A 30 9.61 -13.00 -3.14
N PHE A 31 10.83 -12.48 -3.31
CA PHE A 31 11.46 -12.40 -4.63
C PHE A 31 11.68 -13.77 -5.27
N SER A 32 12.09 -14.77 -4.48
CA SER A 32 12.17 -16.16 -4.94
C SER A 32 10.81 -16.71 -5.39
N ALA A 33 9.74 -16.47 -4.61
CA ALA A 33 8.40 -16.91 -4.93
C ALA A 33 7.88 -16.30 -6.24
N TYR A 34 8.23 -15.03 -6.49
CA TYR A 34 7.88 -14.30 -7.71
C TYR A 34 8.87 -14.52 -8.86
N ARG A 35 9.94 -15.31 -8.66
CA ARG A 35 10.99 -15.59 -9.66
C ARG A 35 11.63 -14.33 -10.22
N LYS A 36 11.85 -13.35 -9.37
CA LYS A 36 12.50 -12.08 -9.70
C LYS A 36 13.82 -11.95 -8.95
N GLU A 37 14.76 -11.26 -9.57
CA GLU A 37 15.98 -10.82 -8.90
C GLU A 37 15.66 -9.61 -8.02
N ARG A 38 16.38 -9.50 -6.90
CA ARG A 38 16.22 -8.35 -5.99
C ARG A 38 16.91 -7.13 -6.59
N PRO A 39 16.20 -6.01 -6.75
CA PRO A 39 16.82 -4.76 -7.16
C PRO A 39 17.60 -4.13 -5.99
N ASP A 40 18.29 -3.03 -6.25
CA ASP A 40 18.76 -2.14 -5.20
C ASP A 40 17.55 -1.52 -4.48
N LEU A 41 17.58 -1.56 -3.16
CA LEU A 41 16.50 -1.07 -2.29
C LEU A 41 16.88 0.18 -1.51
N SER A 42 18.09 0.69 -1.72
CA SER A 42 18.66 1.78 -0.91
C SER A 42 17.73 3.00 -0.83
N ASP A 43 17.13 3.37 -1.95
CA ASP A 43 16.21 4.53 -2.00
C ASP A 43 14.89 4.26 -1.28
N LEU A 44 14.34 3.05 -1.40
CA LEU A 44 13.10 2.68 -0.71
C LEU A 44 13.32 2.58 0.80
N ILE A 45 14.42 1.94 1.22
CA ILE A 45 14.79 1.81 2.64
C ILE A 45 14.99 3.19 3.26
N ARG A 46 15.75 4.07 2.60
CA ARG A 46 15.98 5.44 3.05
C ARG A 46 14.70 6.26 3.09
N GLY A 47 13.89 6.20 2.03
CA GLY A 47 12.66 6.97 1.93
C GLY A 47 11.61 6.61 2.98
N PHE A 48 11.58 5.35 3.42
CA PHE A 48 10.74 4.91 4.54
C PHE A 48 11.43 4.99 5.90
N HIS A 49 12.68 5.49 6.00
CA HIS A 49 13.46 5.54 7.24
C HIS A 49 13.53 4.16 7.93
N PHE A 50 13.97 3.14 7.16
CA PHE A 50 13.90 1.75 7.58
C PHE A 50 15.27 1.08 7.75
N GLU A 51 16.37 1.85 7.69
CA GLU A 51 17.76 1.37 7.68
C GLU A 51 18.09 0.48 8.90
N GLU A 52 17.66 0.90 10.08
CA GLU A 52 17.97 0.23 11.35
C GLU A 52 17.12 -1.03 11.59
N TYR A 53 16.13 -1.29 10.76
CA TYR A 53 15.13 -2.34 10.99
C TYR A 53 15.31 -3.59 10.11
N THR A 54 16.28 -3.58 9.19
CA THR A 54 16.42 -4.62 8.16
C THR A 54 16.74 -6.01 8.70
N ASP A 55 17.38 -6.11 9.84
CA ASP A 55 17.84 -7.35 10.47
C ASP A 55 17.04 -7.71 11.75
N ILE A 56 15.98 -6.94 12.04
CA ILE A 56 15.05 -7.19 13.15
C ILE A 56 13.94 -8.15 12.68
N LEU A 57 13.51 -9.06 13.57
CA LEU A 57 12.38 -9.95 13.28
C LEU A 57 11.09 -9.11 13.10
N LEU A 58 10.28 -9.47 12.13
CA LEU A 58 9.05 -8.74 11.83
C LEU A 58 8.09 -8.64 13.02
N LYS A 59 8.05 -9.65 13.89
CA LYS A 59 7.26 -9.64 15.14
C LYS A 59 7.73 -8.60 16.15
N ASP A 60 9.02 -8.26 16.14
CA ASP A 60 9.64 -7.34 17.10
C ASP A 60 9.59 -5.88 16.62
N LEU A 61 9.12 -5.66 15.39
CA LEU A 61 8.86 -4.33 14.82
C LEU A 61 7.55 -3.75 15.36
N SER A 62 7.50 -2.42 15.49
CA SER A 62 6.23 -1.72 15.66
C SER A 62 5.31 -1.99 14.47
N THR A 63 4.00 -1.79 14.64
CA THR A 63 3.01 -1.94 13.55
C THR A 63 3.39 -1.10 12.33
N GLY A 64 3.82 0.16 12.54
CA GLY A 64 4.25 1.05 11.46
C GLY A 64 5.50 0.55 10.75
N ASN A 65 6.54 0.13 11.48
CA ASN A 65 7.76 -0.39 10.88
C ASN A 65 7.53 -1.72 10.15
N ARG A 66 6.68 -2.59 10.68
CA ARG A 66 6.28 -3.81 9.97
C ARG A 66 5.56 -3.49 8.67
N LYS A 67 4.65 -2.51 8.67
CA LYS A 67 4.00 -2.04 7.45
C LYS A 67 5.00 -1.48 6.43
N LYS A 68 6.01 -0.70 6.89
CA LYS A 68 7.09 -0.23 6.00
C LYS A 68 7.83 -1.39 5.33
N ALA A 69 8.13 -2.47 6.05
CA ALA A 69 8.77 -3.65 5.47
C ALA A 69 7.95 -4.25 4.31
N PHE A 70 6.63 -4.37 4.48
CA PHE A 70 5.74 -4.88 3.43
C PHE A 70 5.59 -3.90 2.25
N LEU A 71 5.50 -2.59 2.52
CA LEU A 71 5.43 -1.56 1.47
C LEU A 71 6.73 -1.50 0.65
N ILE A 72 7.90 -1.51 1.30
CA ILE A 72 9.19 -1.56 0.61
C ILE A 72 9.25 -2.79 -0.31
N THR A 73 8.84 -3.96 0.18
CA THR A 73 8.80 -5.19 -0.62
C THR A 73 7.85 -5.04 -1.81
N ALA A 74 6.66 -4.48 -1.61
CA ALA A 74 5.67 -4.27 -2.67
C ALA A 74 6.19 -3.36 -3.78
N PHE A 75 6.75 -2.20 -3.42
CA PHE A 75 7.28 -1.24 -4.38
C PHE A 75 8.55 -1.75 -5.08
N ALA A 76 9.39 -2.53 -4.39
CA ALA A 76 10.56 -3.17 -4.99
C ALA A 76 10.18 -4.27 -5.97
N LEU A 77 9.17 -5.08 -5.62
CA LEU A 77 8.68 -6.19 -6.45
C LEU A 77 8.03 -5.71 -7.75
N LYS A 78 7.43 -4.52 -7.74
CA LYS A 78 6.74 -3.90 -8.88
C LYS A 78 5.80 -4.88 -9.60
N PRO A 79 4.73 -5.40 -8.96
CA PRO A 79 3.71 -6.17 -9.65
C PRO A 79 2.89 -5.27 -10.58
N GLN A 80 2.24 -5.84 -11.61
CA GLN A 80 1.33 -5.07 -12.47
C GLN A 80 0.10 -4.57 -11.72
N LEU A 81 -0.34 -5.30 -10.70
CA LEU A 81 -1.48 -4.97 -9.86
C LEU A 81 -1.10 -5.07 -8.39
N LEU A 82 -1.10 -3.94 -7.71
CA LEU A 82 -0.76 -3.82 -6.30
C LEU A 82 -2.01 -3.47 -5.50
N PHE A 83 -2.32 -4.30 -4.50
CA PHE A 83 -3.39 -4.04 -3.53
C PHE A 83 -2.79 -3.56 -2.22
N LEU A 84 -3.28 -2.44 -1.69
CA LEU A 84 -2.85 -1.88 -0.41
C LEU A 84 -4.08 -1.69 0.49
N ASP A 85 -4.10 -2.40 1.60
CA ASP A 85 -5.19 -2.27 2.57
C ASP A 85 -4.77 -1.32 3.68
N GLU A 86 -5.45 -0.17 3.78
CA GLU A 86 -5.18 0.92 4.72
C GLU A 86 -3.67 1.24 4.84
N PRO A 87 -2.98 1.59 3.74
CA PRO A 87 -1.52 1.66 3.70
C PRO A 87 -0.93 2.78 4.57
N VAL A 88 -1.70 3.82 4.88
CA VAL A 88 -1.25 4.99 5.66
C VAL A 88 -1.30 4.71 7.16
N ASN A 89 -2.16 3.79 7.61
CA ASN A 89 -2.36 3.54 9.03
C ASN A 89 -1.08 3.09 9.72
N GLY A 90 -0.70 3.80 10.78
CA GLY A 90 0.48 3.50 11.61
C GLY A 90 1.81 4.01 11.05
N LEU A 91 1.81 4.69 9.90
CA LEU A 91 3.00 5.36 9.39
C LEU A 91 3.21 6.72 10.09
N ASP A 92 4.47 7.10 10.25
CA ASP A 92 4.85 8.47 10.58
C ASP A 92 4.64 9.42 9.39
N PHE A 93 4.68 10.73 9.66
CA PHE A 93 4.42 11.76 8.66
C PHE A 93 5.36 11.64 7.44
N GLN A 94 6.66 11.50 7.66
CA GLN A 94 7.64 11.45 6.56
C GLN A 94 7.45 10.19 5.68
N SER A 95 7.19 9.05 6.31
CA SER A 95 6.90 7.81 5.59
C SER A 95 5.58 7.87 4.82
N THR A 96 4.58 8.61 5.33
CA THR A 96 3.31 8.86 4.64
C THR A 96 3.53 9.70 3.38
N GLU A 97 4.27 10.80 3.49
CA GLU A 97 4.63 11.64 2.34
C GLU A 97 5.39 10.85 1.27
N TYR A 98 6.34 10.03 1.71
CA TYR A 98 7.08 9.19 0.78
C TYR A 98 6.19 8.12 0.11
N LEU A 99 5.26 7.53 0.87
CA LEU A 99 4.26 6.61 0.32
C LEU A 99 3.43 7.27 -0.80
N TYR A 100 2.95 8.51 -0.58
CA TYR A 100 2.18 9.24 -1.60
C TYR A 100 3.00 9.46 -2.88
N GLN A 101 4.28 9.78 -2.74
CA GLN A 101 5.19 9.89 -3.90
C GLN A 101 5.32 8.54 -4.63
N GLN A 102 5.48 7.43 -3.90
CA GLN A 102 5.58 6.10 -4.51
C GLN A 102 4.29 5.71 -5.23
N ILE A 103 3.12 5.95 -4.64
CA ILE A 103 1.82 5.69 -5.28
C ILE A 103 1.70 6.50 -6.57
N SER A 104 2.02 7.80 -6.52
CA SER A 104 1.91 8.69 -7.69
C SER A 104 2.84 8.28 -8.85
N ARG A 105 4.03 7.77 -8.55
CA ARG A 105 4.98 7.28 -9.55
C ARG A 105 4.61 5.91 -10.11
N TYR A 106 3.87 5.12 -9.35
CA TYR A 106 3.58 3.73 -9.71
C TYR A 106 2.74 3.59 -10.98
N LYS A 107 1.95 4.59 -11.32
CA LYS A 107 1.14 4.63 -12.55
C LYS A 107 1.94 4.45 -13.85
N GLU A 108 3.24 4.75 -13.82
CA GLU A 108 4.13 4.51 -14.96
C GLU A 108 4.46 3.03 -15.16
N HIS A 109 4.17 2.21 -14.14
CA HIS A 109 4.50 0.79 -14.12
C HIS A 109 3.28 -0.13 -14.09
N GLY A 110 2.27 0.20 -13.28
CA GLY A 110 1.10 -0.66 -13.06
C GLY A 110 -0.04 0.07 -12.38
N THR A 111 -0.96 -0.69 -11.84
CA THR A 111 -2.15 -0.18 -11.15
C THR A 111 -2.07 -0.47 -9.67
N ILE A 112 -2.35 0.53 -8.84
CA ILE A 112 -2.59 0.37 -7.40
C ILE A 112 -4.10 0.47 -7.15
N LEU A 113 -4.63 -0.48 -6.39
CA LEU A 113 -5.93 -0.37 -5.75
C LEU A 113 -5.71 -0.34 -4.24
N PHE A 114 -6.11 0.73 -3.57
CA PHE A 114 -5.97 0.83 -2.12
C PHE A 114 -7.28 1.20 -1.44
N SER A 115 -7.48 0.68 -0.22
CA SER A 115 -8.52 1.14 0.69
C SER A 115 -7.98 2.27 1.55
N SER A 116 -8.82 3.27 1.87
CA SER A 116 -8.49 4.29 2.87
C SER A 116 -9.75 4.98 3.39
N HIS A 117 -9.72 5.35 4.68
CA HIS A 117 -10.66 6.26 5.29
C HIS A 117 -10.07 7.68 5.49
N ILE A 118 -8.80 7.89 5.07
CA ILE A 118 -8.09 9.16 5.15
C ILE A 118 -8.29 9.92 3.84
N LEU A 119 -9.12 10.95 3.84
CA LEU A 119 -9.48 11.71 2.64
C LEU A 119 -8.26 12.31 1.93
N GLU A 120 -7.24 12.73 2.68
CA GLU A 120 -6.02 13.28 2.12
C GLU A 120 -5.32 12.28 1.20
N SER A 121 -5.14 11.02 1.65
CA SER A 121 -4.54 9.97 0.83
C SER A 121 -5.30 9.75 -0.47
N ILE A 122 -6.64 9.78 -0.40
CA ILE A 122 -7.51 9.59 -1.55
C ILE A 122 -7.38 10.76 -2.53
N THR A 123 -7.50 12.00 -2.03
CA THR A 123 -7.53 13.19 -2.90
C THR A 123 -6.19 13.51 -3.55
N LEU A 124 -5.08 13.20 -2.87
CA LEU A 124 -3.73 13.48 -3.39
C LEU A 124 -3.21 12.43 -4.39
N THR A 125 -3.66 11.18 -4.28
CA THR A 125 -2.99 10.09 -5.00
C THR A 125 -3.88 9.35 -5.99
N SER A 126 -5.22 9.46 -5.88
CA SER A 126 -6.13 8.66 -6.68
C SER A 126 -6.46 9.29 -8.03
N ASP A 127 -6.50 8.46 -9.08
CA ASP A 127 -7.05 8.83 -10.38
C ASP A 127 -8.55 8.48 -10.49
N ARG A 128 -9.02 7.54 -9.66
CA ARG A 128 -10.43 7.12 -9.56
C ARG A 128 -10.75 6.69 -8.14
N VAL A 129 -11.94 7.03 -7.66
CA VAL A 129 -12.42 6.66 -6.33
C VAL A 129 -13.74 5.89 -6.46
N PHE A 130 -13.84 4.78 -5.74
CA PHE A 130 -15.07 4.01 -5.59
C PHE A 130 -15.54 4.11 -4.15
N VAL A 131 -16.74 4.62 -3.94
CA VAL A 131 -17.43 4.55 -2.64
C VAL A 131 -18.18 3.22 -2.57
N LEU A 132 -17.82 2.41 -1.55
CA LEU A 132 -18.41 1.11 -1.33
C LEU A 132 -19.41 1.17 -0.19
N GLU A 133 -20.61 0.63 -0.41
CA GLU A 133 -21.68 0.51 0.57
C GLU A 133 -22.30 -0.87 0.46
N HIS A 134 -22.40 -1.59 1.59
CA HIS A 134 -22.97 -2.94 1.64
C HIS A 134 -22.43 -3.90 0.57
N GLY A 135 -21.13 -3.81 0.28
CA GLY A 135 -20.45 -4.67 -0.70
C GLY A 135 -20.71 -4.31 -2.17
N LYS A 136 -21.32 -3.17 -2.44
CA LYS A 136 -21.58 -2.65 -3.80
C LYS A 136 -20.91 -1.30 -4.01
N VAL A 137 -20.52 -1.02 -5.25
CA VAL A 137 -20.09 0.32 -5.66
C VAL A 137 -21.32 1.21 -5.73
N ARG A 138 -21.39 2.20 -4.83
CA ARG A 138 -22.47 3.19 -4.78
C ARG A 138 -22.19 4.36 -5.72
N GLN A 139 -20.99 4.89 -5.65
CA GLN A 139 -20.58 6.07 -6.40
C GLN A 139 -19.15 5.93 -6.91
N THR A 140 -18.87 6.55 -8.04
CA THR A 140 -17.53 6.61 -8.64
C THR A 140 -17.20 8.07 -8.95
N PHE A 141 -15.96 8.48 -8.59
CA PHE A 141 -15.40 9.77 -8.96
C PHE A 141 -14.20 9.54 -9.87
N GLU A 142 -14.16 10.27 -10.97
CA GLU A 142 -13.03 10.28 -11.89
C GLU A 142 -12.08 11.45 -11.56
N ARG A 143 -10.85 11.36 -12.03
CA ARG A 143 -9.86 12.42 -11.90
C ARG A 143 -10.42 13.77 -12.32
N GLY A 144 -10.24 14.80 -11.49
CA GLY A 144 -10.82 16.13 -11.68
C GLY A 144 -12.20 16.33 -11.03
N GLN A 145 -12.85 15.26 -10.58
CA GLN A 145 -14.07 15.28 -9.76
C GLN A 145 -13.80 14.86 -8.31
N ILE A 146 -12.56 14.46 -8.01
CA ILE A 146 -12.18 13.98 -6.68
C ILE A 146 -11.97 15.19 -5.77
N SER A 147 -12.96 15.46 -4.90
CA SER A 147 -12.83 16.44 -3.83
C SER A 147 -13.19 15.82 -2.47
N ALA A 148 -12.57 16.34 -1.42
CA ALA A 148 -12.88 15.88 -0.06
C ALA A 148 -14.33 16.17 0.34
N ALA A 149 -14.93 17.23 -0.19
CA ALA A 149 -16.32 17.58 0.07
C ALA A 149 -17.27 16.57 -0.55
N ASP A 150 -17.11 16.25 -1.83
CA ASP A 150 -17.98 15.31 -2.55
C ASP A 150 -17.89 13.90 -1.99
N ILE A 151 -16.66 13.47 -1.60
CA ILE A 151 -16.47 12.16 -0.96
C ILE A 151 -17.15 12.12 0.41
N ARG A 152 -17.03 13.18 1.22
CA ARG A 152 -17.73 13.25 2.51
C ARG A 152 -19.25 13.22 2.33
N GLU A 153 -19.78 13.96 1.38
CA GLU A 153 -21.21 13.93 1.09
C GLU A 153 -21.66 12.51 0.71
N ALA A 154 -20.91 11.84 -0.15
CA ALA A 154 -21.21 10.46 -0.53
C ALA A 154 -21.17 9.47 0.64
N LEU A 155 -20.35 9.72 1.67
CA LEU A 155 -20.24 8.89 2.88
C LEU A 155 -21.29 9.26 3.97
N HIS A 156 -21.75 10.52 4.02
CA HIS A 156 -22.66 11.01 5.06
C HIS A 156 -24.14 10.73 4.79
N TYR A 157 -24.51 10.33 3.60
CA TYR A 157 -25.89 9.92 3.31
C TYR A 157 -26.38 8.71 4.14
N GLU A 158 -25.50 8.10 4.96
CA GLU A 158 -25.85 6.99 5.88
C GLU A 158 -26.54 7.42 7.18
N ASN A 159 -26.48 8.69 7.58
CA ASN A 159 -26.97 9.11 8.90
C ASN A 159 -28.41 9.63 8.92
N ASP A 160 -29.08 9.68 7.76
CA ASP A 160 -30.42 10.27 7.63
C ASP A 160 -31.51 9.27 7.20
N MET A 161 -31.28 7.95 7.34
CA MET A 161 -32.32 6.94 7.09
C MET A 161 -32.51 6.00 8.28
#